data_3f960e6fc9b797c3fc780b3a14808395
#
_entry.id   3f960e6fc9b797c3fc780b3a14808395
#
_cell.length_a   1.000
_cell.length_b   1.000
_cell.length_c   1.000
_cell.angle_alpha   90.00
_cell.angle_beta   90.00
_cell.angle_gamma   90.00
#
_symmetry.space_group_name_H-M   'P 1'
#
loop_
_entity.id
_entity.type
_entity.pdbx_description
1 polymer ?
#
loop_
_entity_poly.entity_id
_entity_poly.type
_entity_poly.pdbx_seq_one_letter_code
_entity_poly.pdbx_strand_id
1 'polypeptide(L)'
;VTAFVTWAHVWMALEMLFRPIKFWGIPINGMPFGLKGLGWQGIVPAKAGKISGVIVDQTLSKLGKLDEFFQAMEPEEMADFITSTVDKNLEQLIDEIMLERHQGIWNNMPYAIRRRIYAHAHKELATVMKSLVLDLTYNVESLVDMRQMIVRKMESDRKLMVDMFLRVGKKEINFIWKISALIGFGFGI
;
A
#
# COMPACT_ATOMS: atom_id res chain seq x y z
N VAL A 1 20.72 21.68 -35.83
CA VAL A 1 20.91 20.22 -35.68
C VAL A 1 21.23 19.85 -34.23
N THR A 2 22.20 20.51 -33.58
CA THR A 2 22.63 20.22 -32.20
C THR A 2 21.52 20.32 -31.17
N ALA A 3 20.67 21.35 -31.20
CA ALA A 3 19.54 21.50 -30.31
C ALA A 3 18.57 20.30 -30.33
N PHE A 4 18.28 19.82 -31.55
CA PHE A 4 17.40 18.66 -31.74
C PHE A 4 18.05 17.37 -31.22
N VAL A 5 19.32 17.17 -31.50
CA VAL A 5 20.08 16.00 -31.08
C VAL A 5 20.14 15.95 -29.52
N THR A 6 20.48 17.06 -28.87
CA THR A 6 20.56 17.16 -27.44
C THR A 6 19.20 16.91 -26.79
N TRP A 7 18.15 17.53 -27.31
CA TRP A 7 16.79 17.31 -26.85
C TRP A 7 16.35 15.83 -27.00
N ALA A 8 16.63 15.22 -28.18
CA ALA A 8 16.26 13.83 -28.43
C ALA A 8 17.00 12.85 -27.54
N HIS A 9 18.29 13.10 -27.24
CA HIS A 9 19.06 12.29 -26.29
C HIS A 9 18.47 12.34 -24.86
N VAL A 10 18.17 13.53 -24.38
CA VAL A 10 17.60 13.69 -23.02
C VAL A 10 16.19 13.10 -22.96
N TRP A 11 15.39 13.30 -24.01
CA TRP A 11 14.07 12.67 -24.10
C TRP A 11 14.18 11.13 -24.05
N MET A 12 15.08 10.57 -24.87
CA MET A 12 15.32 9.12 -24.91
C MET A 12 15.80 8.59 -23.56
N ALA A 13 16.73 9.28 -22.90
CA ALA A 13 17.24 8.88 -21.58
C ALA A 13 16.14 8.86 -20.53
N LEU A 14 15.26 9.85 -20.51
CA LEU A 14 14.12 9.89 -19.59
C LEU A 14 13.09 8.81 -19.91
N GLU A 15 12.81 8.55 -21.17
CA GLU A 15 11.90 7.48 -21.57
C GLU A 15 12.46 6.09 -21.15
N MET A 16 13.77 5.87 -21.33
CA MET A 16 14.44 4.64 -20.89
C MET A 16 14.48 4.47 -19.37
N LEU A 17 14.37 5.53 -18.60
CA LEU A 17 14.29 5.48 -17.15
C LEU A 17 12.99 4.82 -16.67
N PHE A 18 11.87 5.13 -17.35
CA PHE A 18 10.53 4.71 -16.94
C PHE A 18 9.95 3.57 -17.77
N ARG A 19 10.42 3.37 -19.02
CA ARG A 19 9.86 2.41 -19.97
C ARG A 19 10.96 1.55 -20.62
N PRO A 20 10.60 0.33 -21.08
CA PRO A 20 9.31 -0.36 -20.88
C PRO A 20 9.13 -0.82 -19.41
N ILE A 21 7.87 -0.96 -18.97
CA ILE A 21 7.54 -1.39 -17.59
C ILE A 21 7.91 -2.87 -17.39
N LYS A 22 7.69 -3.71 -18.40
CA LYS A 22 8.11 -5.11 -18.40
C LYS A 22 9.42 -5.25 -19.17
N PHE A 23 10.23 -6.25 -18.79
CA PHE A 23 11.44 -6.56 -19.52
C PHE A 23 11.11 -6.90 -20.99
N TRP A 24 11.76 -6.22 -21.92
CA TRP A 24 11.63 -6.45 -23.35
C TRP A 24 12.97 -6.95 -23.88
N GLY A 25 13.01 -8.20 -24.36
CA GLY A 25 14.22 -8.83 -24.86
C GLY A 25 14.29 -10.34 -24.56
N ILE A 26 15.44 -10.94 -24.82
CA ILE A 26 15.71 -12.36 -24.60
C ILE A 26 16.27 -12.55 -23.20
N PRO A 27 15.57 -13.24 -22.28
CA PRO A 27 16.08 -13.49 -20.95
C PRO A 27 17.23 -14.53 -21.02
N ILE A 28 18.38 -14.18 -20.46
CA ILE A 28 19.55 -15.08 -20.38
C ILE A 28 19.92 -15.19 -18.90
N ASN A 29 19.76 -16.38 -18.34
CA ASN A 29 20.13 -16.64 -16.94
C ASN A 29 21.66 -16.67 -16.77
N GLY A 30 22.16 -16.03 -15.71
CA GLY A 30 23.58 -16.06 -15.38
C GLY A 30 24.42 -14.93 -15.96
N MET A 31 23.82 -13.88 -16.52
CA MET A 31 24.59 -12.70 -16.96
C MET A 31 25.21 -11.95 -15.77
N PRO A 32 26.47 -11.48 -15.91
CA PRO A 32 27.11 -10.64 -14.91
C PRO A 32 26.38 -9.29 -14.75
N PHE A 33 26.65 -8.59 -13.63
CA PHE A 33 26.10 -7.28 -13.30
C PHE A 33 24.56 -7.24 -13.05
N GLY A 34 23.90 -8.39 -12.80
CA GLY A 34 22.48 -8.47 -12.51
C GLY A 34 21.58 -8.15 -13.71
N LEU A 35 22.10 -8.26 -14.91
CA LEU A 35 21.36 -8.13 -16.16
C LEU A 35 20.45 -9.35 -16.36
N LYS A 36 19.20 -9.10 -16.75
CA LYS A 36 18.17 -10.16 -16.96
C LYS A 36 18.30 -10.84 -18.33
N GLY A 37 19.22 -10.39 -19.20
CA GLY A 37 19.42 -10.90 -20.56
C GLY A 37 19.74 -9.79 -21.56
N LEU A 38 19.67 -10.12 -22.84
CA LEU A 38 19.79 -9.16 -23.96
C LEU A 38 18.43 -8.46 -24.14
N GLY A 39 18.31 -7.27 -23.57
CA GLY A 39 17.07 -6.51 -23.64
C GLY A 39 17.08 -5.34 -22.67
N TRP A 40 15.93 -4.68 -22.56
CA TRP A 40 15.80 -3.47 -21.76
C TRP A 40 14.55 -3.51 -20.89
N GLN A 41 14.66 -2.95 -19.70
CA GLN A 41 13.56 -2.60 -18.83
C GLN A 41 13.86 -1.24 -18.19
N GLY A 42 12.88 -0.38 -18.09
CA GLY A 42 13.06 0.90 -17.43
C GLY A 42 13.66 0.73 -16.03
N ILE A 43 14.57 1.62 -15.65
CA ILE A 43 15.30 1.51 -14.36
C ILE A 43 14.33 1.56 -13.18
N VAL A 44 13.36 2.48 -13.22
CA VAL A 44 12.36 2.61 -12.14
C VAL A 44 11.53 1.33 -11.97
N PRO A 45 10.88 0.77 -13.00
CA PRO A 45 10.13 -0.47 -12.84
C PRO A 45 11.03 -1.69 -12.57
N ALA A 46 12.29 -1.69 -13.04
CA ALA A 46 13.22 -2.78 -12.73
C ALA A 46 13.64 -2.82 -11.27
N LYS A 47 13.71 -1.68 -10.60
CA LYS A 47 14.12 -1.51 -9.21
C LYS A 47 12.96 -1.17 -8.27
N ALA A 48 11.72 -1.40 -8.69
CA ALA A 48 10.52 -0.99 -7.96
C ALA A 48 10.54 -1.41 -6.48
N GLY A 49 10.86 -2.67 -6.16
CA GLY A 49 10.93 -3.14 -4.78
C GLY A 49 11.99 -2.43 -3.95
N LYS A 50 13.20 -2.23 -4.51
CA LYS A 50 14.26 -1.51 -3.80
C LYS A 50 13.91 -0.05 -3.56
N ILE A 51 13.36 0.62 -4.56
CA ILE A 51 12.98 2.04 -4.46
C ILE A 51 11.85 2.21 -3.46
N SER A 52 10.81 1.37 -3.53
CA SER A 52 9.70 1.42 -2.58
C SER A 52 10.15 1.12 -1.15
N GLY A 53 11.05 0.15 -0.95
CA GLY A 53 11.63 -0.11 0.36
C GLY A 53 12.31 1.11 0.95
N VAL A 54 13.17 1.77 0.19
CA VAL A 54 13.85 3.00 0.65
C VAL A 54 12.86 4.13 0.94
N ILE A 55 11.85 4.33 0.06
CA ILE A 55 10.83 5.37 0.29
C ILE A 55 10.05 5.09 1.56
N VAL A 56 9.58 3.85 1.75
CA VAL A 56 8.81 3.46 2.93
C VAL A 56 9.65 3.62 4.20
N ASP A 57 10.90 3.14 4.20
CA ASP A 57 11.80 3.25 5.35
C ASP A 57 12.04 4.72 5.73
N GLN A 58 12.29 5.60 4.74
CA GLN A 58 12.46 7.02 4.98
C GLN A 58 11.17 7.73 5.42
N THR A 59 10.03 7.29 4.91
CA THR A 59 8.73 7.87 5.26
C THR A 59 8.34 7.47 6.67
N LEU A 60 8.40 6.18 7.01
CA LEU A 60 8.09 5.69 8.36
C LEU A 60 9.03 6.28 9.41
N SER A 61 10.34 6.43 9.09
CA SER A 61 11.29 7.04 10.02
C SER A 61 11.01 8.53 10.33
N LYS A 62 10.31 9.23 9.45
CA LYS A 62 9.97 10.65 9.60
C LYS A 62 8.56 10.90 10.14
N LEU A 63 7.62 10.04 9.80
CA LEU A 63 6.23 10.18 10.23
C LEU A 63 5.97 9.61 11.63
N GLY A 64 6.95 8.93 12.23
CA GLY A 64 6.77 8.20 13.48
C GLY A 64 6.29 6.77 13.24
N LYS A 65 6.09 6.07 14.33
CA LYS A 65 5.61 4.70 14.30
C LYS A 65 4.11 4.65 14.00
N LEU A 66 3.67 3.55 13.40
CA LEU A 66 2.24 3.31 13.14
C LEU A 66 1.41 3.36 14.42
N ASP A 67 1.99 2.87 15.53
CA ASP A 67 1.36 2.92 16.86
C ASP A 67 1.06 4.37 17.31
N GLU A 68 1.98 5.31 17.07
CA GLU A 68 1.78 6.73 17.40
C GLU A 68 0.64 7.35 16.59
N PHE A 69 0.51 6.95 15.32
CA PHE A 69 -0.59 7.39 14.46
C PHE A 69 -1.95 6.87 14.97
N PHE A 70 -2.01 5.58 15.34
CA PHE A 70 -3.24 4.99 15.88
C PHE A 70 -3.60 5.56 17.26
N GLN A 71 -2.60 5.86 18.11
CA GLN A 71 -2.84 6.51 19.41
C GLN A 71 -3.39 7.94 19.26
N ALA A 72 -3.00 8.65 18.19
CA ALA A 72 -3.53 9.99 17.88
C ALA A 72 -4.99 9.99 17.36
N MET A 73 -5.54 8.82 17.01
CA MET A 73 -6.91 8.68 16.46
C MET A 73 -8.01 8.58 17.54
N GLU A 74 -7.72 8.93 18.80
CA GLU A 74 -8.69 8.83 19.92
C GLU A 74 -9.34 7.44 20.00
N PRO A 75 -8.65 6.45 20.60
CA PRO A 75 -9.11 5.04 20.61
C PRO A 75 -10.51 4.85 21.20
N GLU A 76 -10.92 5.74 22.10
CA GLU A 76 -12.25 5.68 22.73
C GLU A 76 -13.36 6.00 21.73
N GLU A 77 -13.21 7.06 20.93
CA GLU A 77 -14.18 7.40 19.89
C GLU A 77 -14.28 6.31 18.83
N MET A 78 -13.13 5.71 18.47
CA MET A 78 -13.10 4.59 17.54
C MET A 78 -13.82 3.36 18.12
N ALA A 79 -13.64 3.06 19.41
CA ALA A 79 -14.32 1.97 20.07
C ALA A 79 -15.84 2.20 20.12
N ASP A 80 -16.29 3.42 20.40
CA ASP A 80 -17.70 3.78 20.42
C ASP A 80 -18.34 3.68 19.04
N PHE A 81 -17.65 4.13 17.99
CA PHE A 81 -18.11 4.00 16.61
C PHE A 81 -18.26 2.53 16.20
N ILE A 82 -17.25 1.69 16.47
CA ILE A 82 -17.29 0.27 16.16
C ILE A 82 -18.39 -0.42 16.96
N THR A 83 -18.50 -0.13 18.26
CA THR A 83 -19.55 -0.67 19.13
C THR A 83 -20.92 -0.37 18.59
N SER A 84 -21.22 0.88 18.22
CA SER A 84 -22.51 1.28 17.67
C SER A 84 -22.86 0.58 16.35
N THR A 85 -21.83 0.28 15.54
CA THR A 85 -21.99 -0.41 14.27
C THR A 85 -22.23 -1.91 14.45
N VAL A 86 -21.49 -2.55 15.36
CA VAL A 86 -21.62 -3.99 15.65
C VAL A 86 -22.93 -4.25 16.39
N ASP A 87 -23.31 -3.39 17.33
CA ASP A 87 -24.53 -3.53 18.16
C ASP A 87 -25.80 -3.69 17.32
N LYS A 88 -25.88 -2.97 16.21
CA LYS A 88 -27.03 -3.03 15.26
C LYS A 88 -27.23 -4.41 14.63
N ASN A 89 -26.17 -5.18 14.50
CA ASN A 89 -26.19 -6.48 13.82
C ASN A 89 -25.74 -7.62 14.74
N LEU A 90 -25.63 -7.36 16.04
CA LEU A 90 -25.03 -8.30 17.01
C LEU A 90 -25.77 -9.63 17.07
N GLU A 91 -27.09 -9.60 17.14
CA GLU A 91 -27.93 -10.81 17.20
C GLU A 91 -27.75 -11.65 15.94
N GLN A 92 -27.75 -11.00 14.75
CA GLN A 92 -27.52 -11.68 13.49
C GLN A 92 -26.13 -12.31 13.42
N LEU A 93 -25.09 -11.60 13.85
CA LEU A 93 -23.71 -12.12 13.90
C LEU A 93 -23.60 -13.35 14.82
N ILE A 94 -24.27 -13.29 15.99
CA ILE A 94 -24.31 -14.43 16.91
C ILE A 94 -25.00 -15.62 16.24
N ASP A 95 -26.16 -15.40 15.58
CA ASP A 95 -26.87 -16.44 14.88
C ASP A 95 -26.03 -17.08 13.77
N GLU A 96 -25.36 -16.29 12.94
CA GLU A 96 -24.49 -16.78 11.87
C GLU A 96 -23.34 -17.64 12.40
N ILE A 97 -22.64 -17.16 13.44
CA ILE A 97 -21.52 -17.90 14.06
C ILE A 97 -22.02 -19.20 14.70
N MET A 98 -23.13 -19.15 15.40
CA MET A 98 -23.70 -20.33 16.07
C MET A 98 -24.25 -21.35 15.09
N LEU A 99 -24.84 -20.92 13.99
CA LEU A 99 -25.31 -21.79 12.93
C LEU A 99 -24.15 -22.45 12.16
N GLU A 100 -23.07 -21.71 11.93
CA GLU A 100 -21.88 -22.25 11.27
C GLU A 100 -21.15 -23.30 12.12
N ARG A 101 -20.97 -23.04 13.42
CA ARG A 101 -20.12 -23.85 14.28
C ARG A 101 -20.89 -24.85 15.16
N HIS A 102 -22.12 -24.53 15.54
CA HIS A 102 -22.92 -25.27 16.52
C HIS A 102 -24.38 -25.41 16.10
N GLN A 103 -24.66 -25.66 14.82
CA GLN A 103 -25.99 -25.71 14.23
C GLN A 103 -26.97 -26.60 15.02
N GLY A 104 -26.53 -27.81 15.42
CA GLY A 104 -27.39 -28.75 16.17
C GLY A 104 -27.82 -28.24 17.55
N ILE A 105 -26.92 -27.53 18.24
CA ILE A 105 -27.25 -26.94 19.57
C ILE A 105 -28.11 -25.69 19.36
N TRP A 106 -27.75 -24.85 18.41
CA TRP A 106 -28.44 -23.56 18.21
C TRP A 106 -29.88 -23.76 17.76
N ASN A 107 -30.14 -24.66 16.80
CA ASN A 107 -31.49 -24.93 16.31
C ASN A 107 -32.44 -25.52 17.37
N ASN A 108 -31.90 -26.31 18.31
CA ASN A 108 -32.68 -26.92 19.34
C ASN A 108 -32.75 -26.07 20.65
N MET A 109 -32.11 -24.90 20.67
CA MET A 109 -32.06 -24.03 21.84
C MET A 109 -33.38 -23.27 22.03
N PRO A 110 -34.02 -23.33 23.23
CA PRO A 110 -35.20 -22.54 23.54
C PRO A 110 -34.93 -21.03 23.36
N TYR A 111 -35.89 -20.31 22.80
CA TYR A 111 -35.78 -18.87 22.56
C TYR A 111 -35.45 -18.07 23.83
N ALA A 112 -35.97 -18.46 24.98
CA ALA A 112 -35.65 -17.80 26.24
C ALA A 112 -34.16 -17.84 26.60
N ILE A 113 -33.44 -18.90 26.19
CA ILE A 113 -32.01 -19.03 26.41
C ILE A 113 -31.25 -18.17 25.38
N ARG A 114 -31.63 -18.20 24.10
CA ARG A 114 -31.03 -17.33 23.06
C ARG A 114 -31.15 -15.86 23.46
N ARG A 115 -32.32 -15.43 23.92
CA ARG A 115 -32.54 -14.04 24.38
C ARG A 115 -31.61 -13.65 25.53
N ARG A 116 -31.28 -14.55 26.43
CA ARG A 116 -30.31 -14.29 27.51
C ARG A 116 -28.90 -14.14 26.97
N ILE A 117 -28.52 -14.92 25.96
CA ILE A 117 -27.23 -14.82 25.28
C ILE A 117 -27.11 -13.47 24.59
N TYR A 118 -28.12 -13.05 23.82
CA TYR A 118 -28.13 -11.73 23.19
C TYR A 118 -28.04 -10.60 24.21
N ALA A 119 -28.84 -10.63 25.24
CA ALA A 119 -28.81 -9.61 26.29
C ALA A 119 -27.45 -9.52 26.99
N HIS A 120 -26.80 -10.65 27.22
CA HIS A 120 -25.44 -10.67 27.80
C HIS A 120 -24.42 -10.13 26.81
N ALA A 121 -24.50 -10.51 25.52
CA ALA A 121 -23.62 -10.02 24.47
C ALA A 121 -23.74 -8.51 24.30
N HIS A 122 -24.94 -7.94 24.25
CA HIS A 122 -25.14 -6.49 24.20
C HIS A 122 -24.52 -5.76 25.40
N LYS A 123 -24.66 -6.36 26.61
CA LYS A 123 -24.11 -5.77 27.85
C LYS A 123 -22.59 -5.71 27.84
N GLU A 124 -21.93 -6.76 27.35
CA GLU A 124 -20.48 -6.88 27.38
C GLU A 124 -19.79 -6.24 26.12
N LEU A 125 -20.57 -5.97 25.06
CA LEU A 125 -20.05 -5.50 23.77
C LEU A 125 -19.14 -4.28 23.89
N ALA A 126 -19.56 -3.25 24.60
CA ALA A 126 -18.80 -2.01 24.75
C ALA A 126 -17.43 -2.26 25.42
N THR A 127 -17.42 -3.09 26.47
CA THR A 127 -16.19 -3.44 27.19
C THR A 127 -15.22 -4.22 26.31
N VAL A 128 -15.75 -5.21 25.58
CA VAL A 128 -14.96 -6.04 24.66
C VAL A 128 -14.40 -5.20 23.49
N MET A 129 -15.23 -4.32 22.92
CA MET A 129 -14.79 -3.45 21.81
C MET A 129 -13.74 -2.44 22.26
N LYS A 130 -13.91 -1.85 23.44
CA LYS A 130 -12.89 -0.95 24.00
C LYS A 130 -11.55 -1.67 24.21
N SER A 131 -11.58 -2.84 24.82
CA SER A 131 -10.36 -3.66 24.98
C SER A 131 -9.72 -4.03 23.64
N LEU A 132 -10.52 -4.48 22.67
CA LEU A 132 -10.04 -4.85 21.34
C LEU A 132 -9.39 -3.67 20.62
N VAL A 133 -10.02 -2.49 20.63
CA VAL A 133 -9.47 -1.30 19.97
C VAL A 133 -8.18 -0.85 20.64
N LEU A 134 -8.11 -0.89 21.97
CA LEU A 134 -6.88 -0.58 22.70
C LEU A 134 -5.76 -1.56 22.34
N ASP A 135 -6.06 -2.86 22.36
CA ASP A 135 -5.08 -3.88 21.99
C ASP A 135 -4.58 -3.73 20.54
N LEU A 136 -5.48 -3.40 19.60
CA LEU A 136 -5.12 -3.09 18.22
C LEU A 136 -4.24 -1.85 18.14
N THR A 137 -4.58 -0.79 18.85
CA THR A 137 -3.84 0.48 18.86
C THR A 137 -2.40 0.31 19.34
N TYR A 138 -2.20 -0.49 20.40
CA TYR A 138 -0.84 -0.71 20.95
C TYR A 138 -0.04 -1.80 20.25
N ASN A 139 -0.69 -2.67 19.49
CA ASN A 139 -0.02 -3.83 18.87
C ASN A 139 -0.13 -3.83 17.34
N VAL A 140 -0.55 -2.73 16.71
CA VAL A 140 -0.79 -2.68 15.27
C VAL A 140 0.46 -3.01 14.43
N GLU A 141 1.65 -2.60 14.86
CA GLU A 141 2.90 -2.93 14.17
C GLU A 141 3.20 -4.43 14.16
N SER A 142 2.80 -5.17 15.19
CA SER A 142 2.95 -6.63 15.25
C SER A 142 1.94 -7.37 14.36
N LEU A 143 0.80 -6.75 14.09
CA LEU A 143 -0.28 -7.33 13.31
C LEU A 143 -0.16 -7.04 11.81
N VAL A 144 0.41 -5.88 11.45
CA VAL A 144 0.47 -5.40 10.07
C VAL A 144 1.88 -4.95 9.71
N ASP A 145 2.59 -5.76 8.93
CA ASP A 145 3.85 -5.34 8.30
C ASP A 145 3.55 -4.41 7.11
N MET A 146 3.28 -3.13 7.44
CA MET A 146 3.01 -2.08 6.45
C MET A 146 4.12 -1.95 5.42
N ARG A 147 5.37 -2.09 5.84
CA ARG A 147 6.53 -2.02 4.96
C ARG A 147 6.45 -3.10 3.88
N GLN A 148 6.29 -4.35 4.29
CA GLN A 148 6.25 -5.47 3.37
C GLN A 148 5.03 -5.41 2.46
N MET A 149 3.88 -4.98 2.99
CA MET A 149 2.65 -4.81 2.22
C MET A 149 2.82 -3.78 1.10
N ILE A 150 3.38 -2.59 1.40
CA ILE A 150 3.61 -1.54 0.40
C ILE A 150 4.65 -2.00 -0.63
N VAL A 151 5.77 -2.56 -0.19
CA VAL A 151 6.82 -3.06 -1.09
C VAL A 151 6.27 -4.10 -2.06
N ARG A 152 5.56 -5.12 -1.56
CA ARG A 152 4.93 -6.15 -2.40
C ARG A 152 3.94 -5.55 -3.39
N LYS A 153 3.14 -4.57 -2.96
CA LYS A 153 2.19 -3.89 -3.86
C LYS A 153 2.90 -3.17 -4.99
N MET A 154 3.97 -2.44 -4.68
CA MET A 154 4.77 -1.71 -5.69
C MET A 154 5.55 -2.65 -6.62
N GLU A 155 5.99 -3.80 -6.14
CA GLU A 155 6.63 -4.84 -6.97
C GLU A 155 5.64 -5.52 -7.91
N SER A 156 4.44 -5.81 -7.42
CA SER A 156 3.38 -6.46 -8.21
C SER A 156 2.79 -5.50 -9.25
N ASP A 157 2.65 -4.22 -8.91
CA ASP A 157 2.11 -3.16 -9.77
C ASP A 157 3.18 -2.11 -10.09
N ARG A 158 4.14 -2.49 -10.92
CA ARG A 158 5.22 -1.60 -11.37
C ARG A 158 4.72 -0.38 -12.14
N LYS A 159 3.54 -0.48 -12.76
CA LYS A 159 2.90 0.64 -13.44
C LYS A 159 2.53 1.73 -12.43
N LEU A 160 1.96 1.35 -11.29
CA LEU A 160 1.64 2.28 -10.21
C LEU A 160 2.86 3.10 -9.80
N MET A 161 4.02 2.44 -9.62
CA MET A 161 5.28 3.10 -9.29
C MET A 161 5.67 4.12 -10.36
N VAL A 162 5.66 3.73 -11.63
CA VAL A 162 6.00 4.62 -12.75
C VAL A 162 5.04 5.81 -12.82
N ASP A 163 3.74 5.57 -12.70
CA ASP A 163 2.72 6.62 -12.74
C ASP A 163 2.86 7.62 -11.57
N MET A 164 3.23 7.13 -10.38
CA MET A 164 3.53 8.00 -9.23
C MET A 164 4.72 8.92 -9.52
N PHE A 165 5.85 8.37 -9.99
CA PHE A 165 7.03 9.15 -10.34
C PHE A 165 6.74 10.18 -11.43
N LEU A 166 6.03 9.78 -12.47
CA LEU A 166 5.68 10.69 -13.58
C LEU A 166 4.72 11.80 -13.13
N ARG A 167 3.78 11.52 -12.25
CA ARG A 167 2.87 12.55 -11.69
C ARG A 167 3.60 13.57 -10.84
N VAL A 168 4.45 13.10 -9.92
CA VAL A 168 5.21 13.97 -9.02
C VAL A 168 6.26 14.74 -9.80
N GLY A 169 7.03 14.09 -10.70
CA GLY A 169 8.13 14.68 -11.45
C GLY A 169 7.73 15.35 -12.76
N LYS A 170 6.45 15.53 -13.06
CA LYS A 170 5.99 16.06 -14.37
C LYS A 170 6.55 17.45 -14.68
N LYS A 171 6.61 18.32 -13.68
CA LYS A 171 7.11 19.69 -13.84
C LYS A 171 8.62 19.69 -14.10
N GLU A 172 9.36 18.89 -13.35
CA GLU A 172 10.80 18.73 -13.42
C GLU A 172 11.21 18.09 -14.75
N ILE A 173 10.52 17.05 -15.17
CA ILE A 173 10.75 16.39 -16.47
C ILE A 173 10.52 17.38 -17.63
N ASN A 174 9.43 18.13 -17.59
CA ASN A 174 9.14 19.15 -18.60
C ASN A 174 10.19 20.28 -18.60
N PHE A 175 10.68 20.66 -17.42
CA PHE A 175 11.74 21.65 -17.29
C PHE A 175 13.05 21.13 -17.90
N ILE A 176 13.45 19.90 -17.61
CA ILE A 176 14.65 19.26 -18.18
C ILE A 176 14.56 19.22 -19.72
N TRP A 177 13.41 18.89 -20.29
CA TRP A 177 13.21 18.88 -21.75
C TRP A 177 13.41 20.28 -22.37
N LYS A 178 12.85 21.33 -21.75
CA LYS A 178 12.98 22.70 -22.23
C LYS A 178 14.40 23.21 -22.13
N ILE A 179 15.07 22.98 -21.01
CA ILE A 179 16.44 23.37 -20.77
C ILE A 179 17.40 22.64 -21.71
N SER A 180 17.22 21.33 -21.99
CA SER A 180 18.07 20.58 -22.91
C SER A 180 17.99 21.11 -24.33
N ALA A 181 16.82 21.54 -24.79
CA ALA A 181 16.63 22.19 -26.06
C ALA A 181 17.36 23.56 -26.12
N LEU A 182 17.23 24.36 -25.04
CA LEU A 182 17.87 25.66 -24.95
C LEU A 182 19.41 25.56 -24.95
N ILE A 183 19.96 24.64 -24.16
CA ILE A 183 21.41 24.37 -24.09
C ILE A 183 21.91 23.89 -25.44
N GLY A 184 21.22 22.93 -26.08
CA GLY A 184 21.57 22.42 -27.37
C GLY A 184 21.53 23.51 -28.47
N PHE A 185 20.66 24.52 -28.33
CA PHE A 185 20.65 25.69 -29.22
C PHE A 185 21.87 26.57 -28.96
N GLY A 186 22.21 26.87 -27.70
CA GLY A 186 23.36 27.72 -27.35
C GLY A 186 24.70 27.14 -27.74
N PHE A 187 24.87 25.81 -27.71
CA PHE A 187 26.12 25.15 -28.18
C PHE A 187 26.14 24.85 -29.69
N GLY A 188 25.04 25.11 -30.39
CA GLY A 188 24.93 24.82 -31.83
C GLY A 188 25.04 26.01 -32.75
N ILE A 189 25.27 27.18 -32.18
CA ILE A 189 25.64 28.40 -32.87
C ILE A 189 27.16 28.50 -32.91
#